data_f388a2fe767bf6e67faf6eb5678fec2d
#
_entry.id   f388a2fe767bf6e67faf6eb5678fec2d
#
_cell.length_a   1.000
_cell.length_b   1.000
_cell.length_c   1.000
_cell.angle_alpha   90.00
_cell.angle_beta   90.00
_cell.angle_gamma   90.00
#
_symmetry.space_group_name_H-M   'P 1'
#
loop_
_entity.id
_entity.type
_entity.pdbx_description
1 polymer ?
#
loop_
_entity_poly.entity_id
_entity_poly.type
_entity_poly.pdbx_seq_one_letter_code
_entity_poly.pdbx_strand_id
1 'polypeptide(L)'
;MLLAKGLRESGNVVENSQFFDTIKVSPRLSASEIRLRAHEVKINLRYFPDGCVGGLLASNMSISYNPLLGISLDETVNQEDLKDLLWIFQCPKSLEQIAESVKSPLYPEGSLLTSEFQRTSSYLTHPVFNIHHSETDMVRYMKRLENKDVSLVHSMIPLGSCTMKVNNLECD
;
A
#
# COMPACT_ATOMS: atom_id res chain seq x y z
N MET A 1 -8.22 -4.65 5.38
CA MET A 1 -9.54 -5.32 5.46
C MET A 1 -10.50 -4.56 6.36
N LEU A 2 -10.15 -4.21 7.60
CA LEU A 2 -11.03 -3.44 8.52
C LEU A 2 -11.53 -2.14 7.89
N LEU A 3 -10.62 -1.34 7.33
CA LEU A 3 -10.96 -0.09 6.66
C LEU A 3 -11.99 -0.30 5.52
N ALA A 4 -11.73 -1.25 4.63
CA ALA A 4 -12.63 -1.53 3.51
C ALA A 4 -14.04 -1.94 3.96
N LYS A 5 -14.13 -2.71 5.05
CA LYS A 5 -15.41 -3.09 5.65
C LYS A 5 -16.13 -1.88 6.25
N GLY A 6 -15.43 -1.08 7.04
CA GLY A 6 -15.99 0.15 7.62
C GLY A 6 -16.51 1.11 6.55
N LEU A 7 -15.75 1.29 5.47
CA LEU A 7 -16.15 2.12 4.34
C LEU A 7 -17.41 1.60 3.65
N ARG A 8 -17.50 0.29 3.39
CA ARG A 8 -18.71 -0.33 2.80
C ARG A 8 -19.93 -0.17 3.71
N GLU A 9 -19.78 -0.40 5.00
CA GLU A 9 -20.85 -0.27 5.98
C GLU A 9 -21.32 1.18 6.18
N SER A 10 -20.47 2.17 5.88
CA SER A 10 -20.83 3.60 5.88
C SER A 10 -21.41 4.12 4.56
N GLY A 11 -21.66 3.22 3.61
CA GLY A 11 -22.28 3.55 2.33
C GLY A 11 -21.33 4.04 1.25
N ASN A 12 -20.01 3.89 1.45
CA ASN A 12 -19.03 4.12 0.39
C ASN A 12 -18.86 2.85 -0.44
N VAL A 13 -18.57 2.99 -1.73
CA VAL A 13 -18.32 1.85 -2.61
C VAL A 13 -16.81 1.62 -2.73
N VAL A 14 -16.36 0.46 -2.31
CA VAL A 14 -14.98 0.00 -2.53
C VAL A 14 -14.97 -0.78 -3.84
N GLU A 15 -14.38 -0.18 -4.87
CA GLU A 15 -14.39 -0.68 -6.26
C GLU A 15 -13.64 -2.02 -6.41
N ASN A 16 -12.58 -2.22 -5.62
CA ASN A 16 -11.80 -3.44 -5.67
C ASN A 16 -12.53 -4.58 -4.93
N SER A 17 -12.77 -5.68 -5.60
CA SER A 17 -13.21 -6.92 -4.94
C SER A 17 -12.07 -7.59 -4.20
N GLN A 18 -10.86 -7.54 -4.77
CA GLN A 18 -9.62 -8.07 -4.20
C GLN A 18 -8.58 -6.96 -4.14
N PHE A 19 -7.84 -6.88 -3.05
CA PHE A 19 -6.79 -5.89 -2.83
C PHE A 19 -5.81 -6.38 -1.75
N PHE A 20 -4.60 -5.87 -1.76
CA PHE A 20 -3.59 -6.12 -0.73
C PHE A 20 -3.56 -4.95 0.25
N ASP A 21 -2.96 -3.85 -0.13
CA ASP A 21 -2.75 -2.64 0.70
C ASP A 21 -3.48 -1.40 0.15
N THR A 22 -3.87 -1.42 -1.12
CA THR A 22 -4.44 -0.27 -1.80
C THR A 22 -5.88 -0.52 -2.20
N ILE A 23 -6.77 0.41 -1.80
CA ILE A 23 -8.18 0.38 -2.15
C ILE A 23 -8.58 1.64 -2.94
N LYS A 24 -9.52 1.44 -3.86
CA LYS A 24 -10.14 2.50 -4.63
C LYS A 24 -11.58 2.65 -4.19
N VAL A 25 -11.95 3.87 -3.83
CA VAL A 25 -13.22 4.16 -3.16
C VAL A 25 -14.01 5.20 -3.95
N SER A 26 -15.27 4.91 -4.24
CA SER A 26 -16.26 5.90 -4.65
C SER A 26 -16.95 6.42 -3.39
N PRO A 27 -16.68 7.67 -2.99
CA PRO A 27 -17.13 8.18 -1.72
C PRO A 27 -18.61 8.63 -1.79
N ARG A 28 -19.30 8.51 -0.67
CA ARG A 28 -20.63 9.08 -0.48
C ARG A 28 -20.60 10.61 -0.31
N LEU A 29 -19.55 11.09 0.36
CA LEU A 29 -19.32 12.52 0.61
C LEU A 29 -18.71 13.20 -0.62
N SER A 30 -18.84 14.51 -0.71
CA SER A 30 -18.18 15.29 -1.75
C SER A 30 -16.66 15.25 -1.59
N ALA A 31 -15.94 15.30 -2.71
CA ALA A 31 -14.49 15.31 -2.70
C ALA A 31 -13.90 16.53 -1.95
N SER A 32 -14.60 17.67 -2.00
CA SER A 32 -14.20 18.87 -1.27
C SER A 32 -14.30 18.68 0.24
N GLU A 33 -15.36 18.04 0.72
CA GLU A 33 -15.54 17.75 2.14
C GLU A 33 -14.49 16.75 2.64
N ILE A 34 -14.26 15.67 1.88
CA ILE A 34 -13.20 14.70 2.22
C ILE A 34 -11.84 15.35 2.25
N ARG A 35 -11.55 16.25 1.29
CA ARG A 35 -10.27 16.96 1.25
C ARG A 35 -10.06 17.85 2.47
N LEU A 36 -11.08 18.58 2.91
CA LEU A 36 -11.02 19.40 4.11
C LEU A 36 -10.73 18.55 5.34
N ARG A 37 -11.48 17.45 5.53
CA ARG A 37 -11.29 16.54 6.66
C ARG A 37 -9.91 15.86 6.63
N ALA A 38 -9.47 15.39 5.47
CA ALA A 38 -8.15 14.77 5.31
C ALA A 38 -7.01 15.76 5.64
N HIS A 39 -7.17 17.03 5.23
CA HIS A 39 -6.21 18.07 5.57
C HIS A 39 -6.16 18.35 7.09
N GLU A 40 -7.29 18.30 7.78
CA GLU A 40 -7.38 18.52 9.23
C GLU A 40 -6.57 17.49 10.01
N VAL A 41 -6.60 16.22 9.60
CA VAL A 41 -5.81 15.13 10.21
C VAL A 41 -4.47 14.88 9.50
N LYS A 42 -4.09 15.74 8.53
CA LYS A 42 -2.82 15.67 7.78
C LYS A 42 -2.63 14.36 7.00
N ILE A 43 -3.71 13.78 6.51
CA ILE A 43 -3.68 12.58 5.66
C ILE A 43 -3.82 12.99 4.20
N ASN A 44 -2.92 12.51 3.34
CA ASN A 44 -2.98 12.68 1.91
C ASN A 44 -3.70 11.50 1.25
N LEU A 45 -4.75 11.79 0.49
CA LEU A 45 -5.45 10.82 -0.32
C LEU A 45 -5.18 11.08 -1.80
N ARG A 46 -5.19 10.03 -2.61
CA ARG A 46 -5.09 10.15 -4.05
C ARG A 46 -6.47 10.44 -4.65
N TYR A 47 -6.60 11.56 -5.32
CA TYR A 47 -7.81 11.94 -6.06
C TYR A 47 -7.61 11.59 -7.53
N PHE A 48 -8.46 10.73 -8.07
CA PHE A 48 -8.43 10.43 -9.50
C PHE A 48 -9.24 11.50 -10.23
N PRO A 49 -8.67 12.14 -11.26
CA PRO A 49 -9.44 13.04 -12.10
C PRO A 49 -10.61 12.25 -12.74
N ASP A 50 -11.73 12.93 -12.91
CA ASP A 50 -13.01 12.39 -13.32
C ASP A 50 -12.96 11.10 -14.13
N GLY A 51 -13.58 10.08 -13.59
CA GLY A 51 -14.12 8.91 -14.27
C GLY A 51 -13.35 8.36 -15.49
N CYS A 52 -12.03 8.15 -15.40
CA CYS A 52 -11.33 7.36 -16.42
C CYS A 52 -11.71 5.88 -16.31
N VAL A 53 -12.93 5.56 -16.66
CA VAL A 53 -13.30 4.25 -17.13
C VAL A 53 -12.97 4.24 -18.63
N GLY A 54 -11.77 3.71 -18.96
CA GLY A 54 -11.41 3.45 -20.36
C GLY A 54 -11.37 4.65 -21.28
N GLY A 55 -10.36 5.52 -21.17
CA GLY A 55 -9.80 6.28 -22.30
C GLY A 55 -10.68 7.21 -23.14
N LEU A 56 -11.92 7.45 -22.80
CA LEU A 56 -12.81 8.36 -23.51
C LEU A 56 -13.22 9.53 -22.61
N LEU A 57 -12.71 10.70 -22.96
CA LEU A 57 -13.15 11.99 -22.42
C LEU A 57 -14.65 12.16 -22.67
N ALA A 58 -15.50 11.94 -21.66
CA ALA A 58 -16.90 12.33 -21.71
C ALA A 58 -17.01 13.85 -21.49
N SER A 59 -16.85 14.59 -22.55
CA SER A 59 -16.77 16.07 -22.56
C SER A 59 -18.12 16.80 -22.49
N ASN A 60 -19.25 16.17 -22.16
CA ASN A 60 -20.55 16.87 -22.15
C ASN A 60 -21.62 16.25 -21.25
N MET A 61 -21.32 15.97 -19.97
CA MET A 61 -22.42 15.72 -19.02
C MET A 61 -22.10 16.36 -17.67
N SER A 62 -22.94 17.33 -17.30
CA SER A 62 -22.99 17.94 -15.97
C SER A 62 -23.55 16.98 -14.93
N ILE A 63 -22.92 15.85 -14.76
CA ILE A 63 -23.18 14.95 -13.65
C ILE A 63 -22.15 15.29 -12.59
N SER A 64 -22.63 15.65 -11.41
CA SER A 64 -21.79 15.85 -10.22
C SER A 64 -21.13 14.52 -9.86
N TYR A 65 -20.02 14.21 -10.53
CA TYR A 65 -19.26 12.99 -10.30
C TYR A 65 -18.35 13.24 -9.09
N ASN A 66 -18.59 12.52 -8.01
CA ASN A 66 -17.60 12.44 -6.95
C ASN A 66 -16.37 11.69 -7.51
N PRO A 67 -15.19 12.31 -7.52
CA PRO A 67 -13.98 11.65 -8.01
C PRO A 67 -13.70 10.42 -7.16
N LEU A 68 -13.18 9.39 -7.82
CA LEU A 68 -12.69 8.20 -7.13
C LEU A 68 -11.47 8.56 -6.29
N LEU A 69 -11.35 7.95 -5.13
CA LEU A 69 -10.26 8.13 -4.19
C LEU A 69 -9.43 6.87 -4.06
N GLY A 70 -8.12 7.02 -4.00
CA GLY A 70 -7.19 5.94 -3.67
C GLY A 70 -6.68 6.08 -2.26
N ILE A 71 -6.68 4.98 -1.51
CA ILE A 71 -6.11 4.87 -0.18
C ILE A 71 -5.09 3.74 -0.22
N SER A 72 -3.83 4.04 0.04
CA SER A 72 -2.76 3.05 0.15
C SER A 72 -2.25 3.04 1.59
N LEU A 73 -2.11 1.86 2.14
CA LEU A 73 -1.63 1.64 3.50
C LEU A 73 -0.31 0.88 3.42
N ASP A 74 0.62 1.22 4.29
CA ASP A 74 1.90 0.54 4.42
C ASP A 74 2.08 -0.04 5.84
N GLU A 75 3.24 -0.58 6.13
CA GLU A 75 3.57 -1.18 7.42
C GLU A 75 3.68 -0.17 8.58
N THR A 76 3.74 1.13 8.28
CA THR A 76 3.80 2.18 9.30
C THR A 76 2.42 2.58 9.82
N VAL A 77 1.36 2.20 9.12
CA VAL A 77 -0.03 2.53 9.48
C VAL A 77 -0.43 1.85 10.78
N ASN A 78 -0.88 2.64 11.73
CA ASN A 78 -1.34 2.19 13.04
C ASN A 78 -2.86 2.30 13.23
N GLN A 79 -3.36 1.99 14.43
CA GLN A 79 -4.79 2.03 14.71
C GLN A 79 -5.38 3.44 14.71
N GLU A 80 -4.60 4.45 15.11
CA GLU A 80 -5.06 5.84 15.10
C GLU A 80 -5.26 6.33 13.67
N ASP A 81 -4.34 6.01 12.76
CA ASP A 81 -4.48 6.34 11.34
C ASP A 81 -5.74 5.72 10.73
N LEU A 82 -6.09 4.49 11.13
CA LEU A 82 -7.34 3.85 10.68
C LEU A 82 -8.57 4.54 11.26
N LYS A 83 -8.54 5.02 12.49
CA LYS A 83 -9.63 5.80 13.09
C LYS A 83 -9.80 7.13 12.37
N ASP A 84 -8.71 7.82 12.05
CA ASP A 84 -8.71 9.07 11.30
C ASP A 84 -9.29 8.86 9.89
N LEU A 85 -8.90 7.78 9.20
CA LEU A 85 -9.48 7.43 7.91
C LEU A 85 -10.98 7.17 8.02
N LEU A 86 -11.45 6.41 9.00
CA LEU A 86 -12.88 6.18 9.22
C LEU A 86 -13.62 7.48 9.55
N TRP A 87 -13.02 8.38 10.31
CA TRP A 87 -13.58 9.70 10.61
C TRP A 87 -13.68 10.59 9.36
N ILE A 88 -12.66 10.59 8.49
CA ILE A 88 -12.69 11.33 7.22
C ILE A 88 -13.94 10.96 6.41
N PHE A 89 -14.25 9.68 6.33
CA PHE A 89 -15.41 9.16 5.57
C PHE A 89 -16.71 9.12 6.38
N GLN A 90 -16.75 9.72 7.55
CA GLN A 90 -17.93 9.74 8.45
C GLN A 90 -18.49 8.34 8.74
N CYS A 91 -17.61 7.41 9.02
CA CYS A 91 -18.03 6.08 9.39
C CYS A 91 -18.69 6.12 10.79
N PRO A 92 -19.91 5.61 10.95
CA PRO A 92 -20.63 5.69 12.23
C PRO A 92 -20.14 4.68 13.26
N LYS A 93 -19.40 3.65 12.81
CA LYS A 93 -18.90 2.58 13.70
C LYS A 93 -17.45 2.83 14.09
N SER A 94 -17.14 2.49 15.34
CA SER A 94 -15.75 2.50 15.81
C SER A 94 -14.93 1.36 15.18
N LEU A 95 -13.61 1.50 15.20
CA LEU A 95 -12.70 0.46 14.70
C LEU A 95 -12.89 -0.87 15.41
N GLU A 96 -13.16 -0.83 16.73
CA GLU A 96 -13.40 -2.00 17.57
C GLU A 96 -14.69 -2.72 17.16
N GLN A 97 -15.77 -1.97 16.90
CA GLN A 97 -17.04 -2.54 16.44
C GLN A 97 -16.91 -3.20 15.06
N ILE A 98 -16.12 -2.60 14.18
CA ILE A 98 -15.83 -3.17 12.86
C ILE A 98 -15.00 -4.45 13.04
N ALA A 99 -14.00 -4.44 13.90
CA ALA A 99 -13.15 -5.60 14.18
C ALA A 99 -13.95 -6.79 14.72
N GLU A 100 -14.87 -6.57 15.65
CA GLU A 100 -15.77 -7.61 16.17
C GLU A 100 -16.65 -8.24 15.08
N SER A 101 -17.01 -7.45 14.07
CA SER A 101 -17.83 -7.92 12.95
C SER A 101 -17.06 -8.71 11.89
N VAL A 102 -15.73 -8.75 11.97
CA VAL A 102 -14.89 -9.54 11.05
C VAL A 102 -14.78 -10.97 11.57
N LYS A 103 -15.38 -11.92 10.85
CA LYS A 103 -15.46 -13.33 11.26
C LYS A 103 -14.13 -14.08 11.31
N SER A 104 -13.10 -13.59 10.61
CA SER A 104 -11.76 -14.19 10.62
C SER A 104 -10.70 -13.10 10.62
N PRO A 105 -9.87 -13.01 11.65
CA PRO A 105 -8.79 -12.01 11.72
C PRO A 105 -7.64 -12.29 10.76
N LEU A 106 -7.43 -13.54 10.36
CA LEU A 106 -6.27 -13.95 9.55
C LEU A 106 -6.51 -13.89 8.04
N TYR A 107 -7.71 -14.28 7.58
CA TYR A 107 -8.03 -14.35 6.15
C TYR A 107 -9.48 -13.90 5.89
N PRO A 108 -9.77 -12.59 5.96
CA PRO A 108 -11.10 -12.09 5.68
C PRO A 108 -11.48 -12.28 4.21
N GLU A 109 -12.77 -12.44 3.95
CA GLU A 109 -13.31 -12.52 2.58
C GLU A 109 -12.80 -11.37 1.71
N GLY A 110 -12.30 -11.68 0.51
CA GLY A 110 -11.70 -10.71 -0.41
C GLY A 110 -10.20 -10.45 -0.21
N SER A 111 -9.55 -11.13 0.74
CA SER A 111 -8.10 -11.08 0.86
C SER A 111 -7.44 -11.88 -0.27
N LEU A 112 -6.33 -11.35 -0.84
CA LEU A 112 -5.47 -12.11 -1.75
C LEU A 112 -4.80 -13.31 -1.07
N LEU A 113 -4.85 -13.37 0.26
CA LEU A 113 -4.33 -14.48 1.07
C LEU A 113 -5.36 -15.59 1.30
N THR A 114 -6.40 -15.68 0.45
CA THR A 114 -7.31 -16.82 0.42
C THR A 114 -6.59 -18.08 -0.04
N SER A 115 -7.22 -19.25 0.15
CA SER A 115 -6.62 -20.55 -0.14
C SER A 115 -5.99 -20.68 -1.54
N GLU A 116 -6.52 -19.96 -2.53
CA GLU A 116 -6.03 -19.96 -3.90
C GLU A 116 -4.64 -19.33 -4.05
N PHE A 117 -4.37 -18.25 -3.30
CA PHE A 117 -3.10 -17.51 -3.34
C PHE A 117 -2.18 -17.86 -2.16
N GLN A 118 -2.64 -18.69 -1.25
CA GLN A 118 -1.85 -19.10 -0.10
C GLN A 118 -0.69 -19.97 -0.54
N ARG A 119 0.52 -19.61 -0.13
CA ARG A 119 1.70 -20.42 -0.39
C ARG A 119 1.59 -21.76 0.34
N THR A 120 1.68 -22.84 -0.41
CA THR A 120 1.73 -24.21 0.13
C THR A 120 3.14 -24.81 0.08
N SER A 121 4.05 -24.21 -0.72
CA SER A 121 5.45 -24.64 -0.82
C SER A 121 6.32 -23.97 0.24
N SER A 122 7.37 -24.66 0.70
CA SER A 122 8.42 -24.09 1.52
C SER A 122 9.19 -22.99 0.75
N TYR A 123 9.75 -22.01 1.45
CA TYR A 123 10.51 -20.90 0.88
C TYR A 123 11.79 -20.64 1.67
N LEU A 124 12.75 -19.96 1.07
CA LEU A 124 14.04 -19.66 1.67
C LEU A 124 14.74 -20.89 2.26
N THR A 125 14.63 -22.02 1.57
CA THR A 125 15.17 -23.32 2.03
C THR A 125 16.67 -23.43 1.85
N HIS A 126 17.29 -22.59 0.99
CA HIS A 126 18.73 -22.63 0.79
C HIS A 126 19.45 -22.14 2.06
N PRO A 127 20.55 -22.83 2.49
CA PRO A 127 21.28 -22.50 3.71
C PRO A 127 21.72 -21.04 3.82
N VAL A 128 22.00 -20.36 2.70
CA VAL A 128 22.43 -18.97 2.67
C VAL A 128 21.48 -18.02 3.41
N PHE A 129 20.21 -18.34 3.44
CA PHE A 129 19.19 -17.53 4.15
C PHE A 129 19.20 -17.74 5.67
N ASN A 130 20.00 -18.71 6.16
CA ASN A 130 19.95 -19.14 7.55
C ASN A 130 21.34 -19.23 8.22
N ILE A 131 22.41 -18.72 7.57
CA ILE A 131 23.77 -18.83 8.11
C ILE A 131 24.45 -17.49 8.39
N HIS A 132 23.90 -16.38 7.91
CA HIS A 132 24.44 -15.04 8.09
C HIS A 132 23.59 -14.24 9.09
N HIS A 133 23.80 -14.50 10.39
CA HIS A 133 22.99 -13.93 11.47
C HIS A 133 23.61 -12.73 12.18
N SER A 134 24.88 -12.39 11.87
CA SER A 134 25.54 -11.21 12.41
C SER A 134 25.77 -10.18 11.31
N GLU A 135 25.82 -8.90 11.70
CA GLU A 135 26.16 -7.80 10.80
C GLU A 135 27.50 -8.07 10.08
N THR A 136 28.51 -8.44 10.83
CA THR A 136 29.85 -8.75 10.27
C THR A 136 29.79 -9.87 9.23
N ASP A 137 29.05 -10.94 9.49
CA ASP A 137 28.91 -12.05 8.54
C ASP A 137 28.13 -11.62 7.29
N MET A 138 27.10 -10.82 7.45
CA MET A 138 26.34 -10.30 6.33
C MET A 138 27.22 -9.40 5.44
N VAL A 139 27.97 -8.47 6.02
CA VAL A 139 28.88 -7.57 5.28
C VAL A 139 29.96 -8.38 4.54
N ARG A 140 30.56 -9.37 5.21
CA ARG A 140 31.54 -10.26 4.57
C ARG A 140 30.93 -11.08 3.43
N TYR A 141 29.70 -11.52 3.60
CA TYR A 141 28.98 -12.24 2.55
C TYR A 141 28.70 -11.34 1.35
N MET A 142 28.21 -10.12 1.57
CA MET A 142 27.98 -9.13 0.51
C MET A 142 29.28 -8.82 -0.24
N LYS A 143 30.37 -8.58 0.47
CA LYS A 143 31.69 -8.33 -0.15
C LYS A 143 32.20 -9.52 -0.97
N ARG A 144 31.95 -10.73 -0.51
CA ARG A 144 32.28 -11.96 -1.27
C ARG A 144 31.46 -12.06 -2.56
N LEU A 145 30.19 -11.67 -2.54
CA LEU A 145 29.35 -11.63 -3.75
C LEU A 145 29.79 -10.53 -4.69
N GLU A 146 30.05 -9.33 -4.17
CA GLU A 146 30.56 -8.21 -4.95
C GLU A 146 31.85 -8.57 -5.72
N ASN A 147 32.79 -9.28 -5.06
CA ASN A 147 34.05 -9.69 -5.66
C ASN A 147 33.91 -10.77 -6.77
N LYS A 148 32.71 -11.34 -6.95
CA LYS A 148 32.45 -12.31 -8.05
C LYS A 148 32.06 -11.64 -9.34
N ASP A 149 31.73 -10.37 -9.32
CA ASP A 149 31.31 -9.62 -10.47
C ASP A 149 32.03 -8.27 -10.52
N VAL A 150 31.73 -7.46 -11.52
CA VAL A 150 32.30 -6.13 -11.70
C VAL A 150 31.76 -5.19 -10.64
N SER A 151 32.61 -4.70 -9.76
CA SER A 151 32.21 -3.71 -8.74
C SER A 151 32.59 -2.29 -9.14
N LEU A 152 31.94 -1.31 -8.53
CA LEU A 152 32.23 0.11 -8.73
C LEU A 152 33.69 0.49 -8.38
N VAL A 153 34.34 -0.31 -7.50
CA VAL A 153 35.73 -0.12 -7.09
C VAL A 153 36.72 -0.62 -8.14
N HIS A 154 36.32 -1.60 -8.93
CA HIS A 154 37.22 -2.31 -9.87
C HIS A 154 36.84 -2.08 -11.34
N SER A 155 35.79 -1.32 -11.62
CA SER A 155 35.31 -1.13 -12.98
C SER A 155 35.50 0.29 -13.48
N MET A 156 35.91 0.40 -14.74
CA MET A 156 35.71 1.62 -15.51
C MET A 156 34.27 1.64 -16.00
N ILE A 157 33.46 2.51 -15.42
CA ILE A 157 32.01 2.51 -15.64
C ILE A 157 31.69 3.32 -16.89
N PRO A 158 31.06 2.70 -17.91
CA PRO A 158 30.47 3.45 -18.99
C PRO A 158 29.30 4.30 -18.48
N LEU A 159 29.11 5.43 -19.10
CA LEU A 159 28.10 6.41 -18.82
C LEU A 159 26.70 5.82 -18.62
N GLY A 160 25.95 6.36 -17.66
CA GLY A 160 24.58 5.97 -17.36
C GLY A 160 24.19 6.21 -15.91
N SER A 161 23.12 5.61 -15.47
CA SER A 161 22.52 5.78 -14.14
C SER A 161 23.38 5.25 -12.95
N CYS A 162 24.63 4.90 -13.19
CA CYS A 162 25.54 4.37 -12.17
C CYS A 162 25.89 5.36 -11.07
N THR A 163 25.92 6.65 -11.37
CA THR A 163 26.25 7.71 -10.42
C THR A 163 25.24 7.86 -9.29
N MET A 164 23.99 7.46 -9.51
CA MET A 164 22.92 7.56 -8.50
C MET A 164 22.92 6.40 -7.49
N LYS A 165 23.61 5.32 -7.77
CA LYS A 165 23.60 4.11 -6.93
C LYS A 165 24.66 4.15 -5.81
N VAL A 166 25.60 5.04 -5.90
CA VAL A 166 26.66 5.19 -4.89
C VAL A 166 26.19 6.03 -3.69
N ASN A 167 25.21 6.92 -3.91
CA ASN A 167 24.72 7.83 -2.88
C ASN A 167 23.79 7.17 -1.83
N ASN A 168 23.34 5.95 -2.08
CA ASN A 168 22.49 5.22 -1.12
C ASN A 168 23.26 4.52 0.01
N LEU A 169 24.58 4.60 0.02
CA LEU A 169 25.41 4.03 1.09
C LEU A 169 25.76 5.01 2.21
N GLU A 170 25.33 6.27 2.09
CA GLU A 170 25.62 7.34 3.06
C GLU A 170 24.39 7.77 3.88
N CYS A 171 23.28 7.06 3.82
CA CYS A 171 22.13 7.33 4.68
C CYS A 171 22.16 6.43 5.91
N ASP A 172 22.69 6.97 6.99
CA ASP A 172 22.44 6.51 8.36
C ASP A 172 20.99 6.75 8.76
#